data_bd36e718f8dae2bbb784d3854c92746f
#
_entry.id   bd36e718f8dae2bbb784d3854c92746f
#
_cell.length_a   1.000
_cell.length_b   1.000
_cell.length_c   1.000
_cell.angle_alpha   90.00
_cell.angle_beta   90.00
_cell.angle_gamma   90.00
#
_symmetry.space_group_name_H-M   'P 1'
#
loop_
_entity.id
_entity.type
_entity.pdbx_description
1 polymer ?
#
loop_
_entity_poly.entity_id
_entity_poly.type
_entity_poly.pdbx_seq_one_letter_code
_entity_poly.pdbx_strand_id
1 'polypeptide(L)'
;MKKLDARALGLTLGIVWSLSVSIMGILAMTINYGASFVNVLSKLYIGYGASISGVMIGAIWGFFDAGIGGVIIAWLYNKLAR
;
A
#
# COMPACT_ATOMS: atom_id res chain seq x y z
N MET A 1 -25.44 -13.30 -3.80
CA MET A 1 -24.39 -12.33 -4.10
C MET A 1 -23.04 -13.03 -4.21
N LYS A 2 -22.24 -12.61 -5.17
CA LYS A 2 -20.94 -13.23 -5.39
C LYS A 2 -19.97 -12.84 -4.30
N LYS A 3 -19.25 -13.81 -3.76
CA LYS A 3 -18.26 -13.53 -2.73
C LYS A 3 -16.95 -13.03 -3.33
N LEU A 4 -16.20 -12.30 -2.53
CA LEU A 4 -14.87 -11.85 -2.90
C LEU A 4 -13.85 -12.93 -2.61
N ASP A 5 -12.90 -13.07 -3.54
CA ASP A 5 -11.73 -13.93 -3.33
C ASP A 5 -10.73 -13.15 -2.46
N ALA A 6 -10.58 -13.55 -1.21
CA ALA A 6 -9.73 -12.84 -0.25
C ALA A 6 -8.28 -12.78 -0.70
N ARG A 7 -7.75 -13.86 -1.27
CA ARG A 7 -6.38 -13.90 -1.75
C ARG A 7 -6.18 -12.96 -2.93
N ALA A 8 -7.09 -12.99 -3.90
CA ALA A 8 -7.00 -12.14 -5.07
C ALA A 8 -7.14 -10.67 -4.70
N LEU A 9 -8.09 -10.34 -3.83
CA LEU A 9 -8.28 -8.95 -3.39
C LEU A 9 -7.08 -8.45 -2.61
N GLY A 10 -6.57 -9.25 -1.68
CA GLY A 10 -5.40 -8.88 -0.90
C GLY A 10 -4.18 -8.63 -1.77
N LEU A 11 -3.90 -9.53 -2.70
CA LEU A 11 -2.76 -9.35 -3.63
C LEU A 11 -2.96 -8.13 -4.52
N THR A 12 -4.17 -7.91 -5.02
CA THR A 12 -4.48 -6.77 -5.88
C THR A 12 -4.23 -5.45 -5.15
N LEU A 13 -4.81 -5.29 -3.96
CA LEU A 13 -4.65 -4.06 -3.19
C LEU A 13 -3.21 -3.88 -2.74
N GLY A 14 -2.55 -4.95 -2.34
CA GLY A 14 -1.15 -4.89 -1.94
C GLY A 14 -0.26 -4.41 -3.09
N ILE A 15 -0.43 -4.97 -4.27
CA ILE A 15 0.36 -4.59 -5.44
C ILE A 15 0.08 -3.14 -5.84
N VAL A 16 -1.19 -2.77 -5.96
CA VAL A 16 -1.58 -1.41 -6.37
C VAL A 16 -1.07 -0.38 -5.37
N TRP A 17 -1.26 -0.62 -4.09
CA TRP A 17 -0.81 0.33 -3.06
C TRP A 17 0.71 0.40 -3.00
N SER A 18 1.38 -0.74 -3.08
CA SER A 18 2.85 -0.79 -3.10
C SER A 18 3.41 0.02 -4.27
N LEU A 19 2.85 -0.13 -5.46
CA LEU A 19 3.25 0.66 -6.62
C LEU A 19 2.98 2.14 -6.41
N SER A 20 1.84 2.50 -5.85
CA SER A 20 1.49 3.89 -5.59
C SER A 20 2.47 4.55 -4.62
N VAL A 21 2.78 3.87 -3.53
CA VAL A 21 3.74 4.35 -2.52
C VAL A 21 5.12 4.49 -3.13
N SER A 22 5.54 3.54 -3.94
CA SER A 22 6.85 3.56 -4.61
C SER A 22 6.95 4.71 -5.61
N ILE A 23 5.94 4.88 -6.45
CA ILE A 23 5.90 5.95 -7.44
C ILE A 23 5.95 7.31 -6.74
N MET A 24 5.18 7.49 -5.69
CA MET A 24 5.15 8.74 -4.95
C MET A 24 6.52 9.05 -4.33
N GLY A 25 7.18 8.02 -3.77
CA GLY A 25 8.53 8.18 -3.22
C GLY A 25 9.54 8.59 -4.29
N ILE A 26 9.46 7.98 -5.46
CA ILE A 26 10.34 8.33 -6.59
C ILE A 26 10.09 9.76 -7.05
N LEU A 27 8.84 10.18 -7.17
CA LEU A 27 8.51 11.55 -7.57
C LEU A 27 8.98 12.57 -6.54
N ALA A 28 8.84 12.27 -5.26
CA ALA A 28 9.34 13.14 -4.19
C ALA A 28 10.86 13.26 -4.25
N MET A 29 11.55 12.17 -4.55
CA MET A 29 13.00 12.14 -4.61
C MET A 29 13.55 12.89 -5.83
N THR A 30 12.86 12.81 -6.96
CA THR A 30 13.38 13.35 -8.22
C THR A 30 12.91 14.76 -8.51
N ILE A 31 11.62 15.05 -8.33
CA ILE A 31 11.05 16.36 -8.68
C ILE A 31 10.33 17.03 -7.51
N ASN A 32 10.52 16.53 -6.32
CA ASN A 32 9.90 17.03 -5.08
C ASN A 32 8.37 17.06 -5.13
N TYR A 33 7.78 16.21 -5.95
CA TYR A 33 6.32 16.08 -6.02
C TYR A 33 5.86 15.06 -4.96
N GLY A 34 4.84 15.41 -4.21
CA GLY A 34 4.28 14.50 -3.21
C GLY A 34 5.11 14.40 -1.93
N ALA A 35 5.99 15.36 -1.65
CA ALA A 35 6.83 15.33 -0.45
C ALA A 35 5.99 15.27 0.83
N SER A 36 4.86 15.98 0.88
CA SER A 36 3.97 15.94 2.05
C SER A 36 3.37 14.56 2.26
N PHE A 37 2.97 13.88 1.19
CA PHE A 37 2.46 12.52 1.25
C PHE A 37 3.53 11.57 1.82
N VAL A 38 4.77 11.67 1.33
CA VAL A 38 5.88 10.85 1.80
C VAL A 38 6.15 11.12 3.28
N ASN A 39 6.13 12.39 3.69
CA ASN A 39 6.36 12.77 5.08
C ASN A 39 5.32 12.16 6.02
N VAL A 40 4.05 12.20 5.63
CA VAL A 40 2.97 11.62 6.45
C VAL A 40 3.13 10.10 6.56
N LEU A 41 3.35 9.42 5.44
CA LEU A 41 3.51 7.97 5.44
C LEU A 41 4.79 7.51 6.13
N SER A 42 5.85 8.31 6.11
CA SER A 42 7.10 7.93 6.78
C SER A 42 6.95 7.81 8.29
N LYS A 43 5.92 8.43 8.85
CA LYS A 43 5.60 8.30 10.28
C LYS A 43 4.94 6.97 10.60
N LEU A 44 4.25 6.38 9.64
CA LEU A 44 3.61 5.07 9.77
C LEU A 44 4.54 3.95 9.29
N TYR A 45 5.18 4.16 8.16
CA TYR A 45 6.06 3.18 7.51
C TYR A 45 7.51 3.50 7.88
N ILE A 46 7.98 2.91 8.96
CA ILE A 46 9.34 3.18 9.46
C ILE A 46 10.35 2.84 8.36
N GLY A 47 11.18 3.81 8.02
CA GLY A 47 12.19 3.68 6.97
C GLY A 47 11.77 4.16 5.59
N TYR A 48 10.48 4.43 5.37
CA TYR A 48 10.01 4.98 4.10
C TYR A 48 10.47 6.43 3.97
N GLY A 49 10.92 6.80 2.80
CA GLY A 49 11.36 8.16 2.55
C GLY A 49 11.70 8.36 1.08
N ALA A 50 12.05 9.60 0.74
CA ALA A 50 12.39 10.00 -0.63
C ALA A 50 13.85 9.63 -0.96
N SER A 51 14.15 8.33 -0.96
CA SER A 51 15.45 7.77 -1.30
C SER A 51 15.24 6.39 -1.90
N ILE A 52 16.27 5.85 -2.56
CA ILE A 52 16.16 4.52 -3.17
C ILE A 52 15.83 3.46 -2.10
N SER A 53 16.58 3.44 -1.01
CA SER A 53 16.32 2.48 0.07
C SER A 53 14.97 2.75 0.74
N GLY A 54 14.61 4.02 0.92
CA GLY A 54 13.33 4.40 1.50
C GLY A 54 12.15 3.96 0.66
N VAL A 55 12.24 4.08 -0.66
CA VAL A 55 11.20 3.64 -1.58
C VAL A 55 11.02 2.13 -1.51
N MET A 56 12.13 1.39 -1.47
CA MET A 56 12.06 -0.08 -1.36
C MET A 56 11.41 -0.52 -0.05
N ILE A 57 11.77 0.11 1.05
CA ILE A 57 11.18 -0.17 2.36
C ILE A 57 9.69 0.16 2.35
N GLY A 58 9.32 1.30 1.76
CA GLY A 58 7.92 1.70 1.66
C GLY A 58 7.10 0.74 0.80
N ALA A 59 7.69 0.22 -0.27
CA ALA A 59 7.01 -0.76 -1.12
C ALA A 59 6.65 -2.02 -0.34
N ILE A 60 7.56 -2.49 0.51
CA ILE A 60 7.32 -3.67 1.35
C ILE A 60 6.21 -3.37 2.37
N TRP A 61 6.31 -2.23 3.06
CA TRP A 61 5.28 -1.81 4.01
C TRP A 61 3.91 -1.72 3.34
N GLY A 62 3.85 -1.05 2.18
CA GLY A 62 2.60 -0.83 1.46
C GLY A 62 1.96 -2.13 1.00
N PHE A 63 2.78 -3.07 0.52
CA PHE A 63 2.27 -4.36 0.09
C PHE A 63 1.59 -5.11 1.23
N PHE A 64 2.27 -5.23 2.37
CA PHE A 64 1.71 -5.96 3.51
C PHE A 64 0.53 -5.22 4.13
N ASP A 65 0.61 -3.89 4.26
CA ASP A 65 -0.45 -3.10 4.84
C ASP A 65 -1.76 -3.23 4.03
N ALA A 66 -1.70 -2.92 2.74
CA ALA A 66 -2.88 -2.99 1.89
C ALA A 66 -3.28 -4.43 1.58
N GLY A 67 -2.31 -5.34 1.51
CA GLY A 67 -2.58 -6.75 1.28
C GLY A 67 -3.37 -7.37 2.44
N ILE A 68 -2.93 -7.13 3.66
CA ILE A 68 -3.63 -7.59 4.86
C ILE A 68 -5.00 -6.92 4.95
N GLY A 69 -5.05 -5.61 4.69
CA GLY A 69 -6.31 -4.88 4.67
C GLY A 69 -7.30 -5.44 3.65
N GLY A 70 -6.81 -5.81 2.46
CA GLY A 70 -7.64 -6.41 1.42
C GLY A 70 -8.23 -7.75 1.83
N VAL A 71 -7.43 -8.60 2.48
CA VAL A 71 -7.91 -9.88 2.99
C VAL A 71 -8.99 -9.66 4.05
N ILE A 72 -8.77 -8.71 4.95
CA ILE A 72 -9.75 -8.38 6.00
C ILE A 72 -11.04 -7.86 5.37
N ILE A 73 -10.92 -6.98 4.38
CA ILE A 73 -12.08 -6.42 3.66
C ILE A 73 -12.89 -7.55 3.00
N ALA A 74 -12.22 -8.46 2.32
CA ALA A 74 -12.89 -9.58 1.66
C ALA A 74 -13.58 -10.47 2.68
N TRP A 75 -12.92 -10.76 3.78
CA TRP A 75 -13.47 -11.59 4.85
C TRP A 75 -14.75 -10.96 5.41
N LEU A 76 -14.68 -9.68 5.75
CA LEU A 76 -15.82 -8.97 6.31
C LEU A 76 -16.95 -8.85 5.30
N TYR A 77 -16.61 -8.51 4.05
CA TYR A 77 -17.61 -8.43 2.98
C TYR A 77 -18.34 -9.75 2.83
N ASN A 78 -17.61 -10.86 2.81
CA ASN A 78 -18.20 -12.18 2.63
C ASN A 78 -19.09 -12.59 3.81
N LYS A 79 -18.76 -12.11 5.01
CA LYS A 79 -19.58 -12.33 6.20
C LYS A 79 -20.92 -11.58 6.11
N LEU A 80 -20.87 -10.36 5.59
CA LEU A 80 -22.05 -9.49 5.50
C LEU A 80 -22.88 -9.78 4.25
N ALA A 81 -22.26 -10.24 3.17
CA ALA A 81 -22.93 -10.61 1.94
C ALA A 81 -23.51 -12.02 2.06
N ARG A 82 -24.80 -12.15 1.83
CA ARG A 82 -25.47 -13.44 1.97
C ARG A 82 -26.13 -13.88 0.70
#